data_d26881ba9823d76b2ef11a368980fee0
#
_entry.id   d26881ba9823d76b2ef11a368980fee0
#
_cell.length_a   1.000
_cell.length_b   1.000
_cell.length_c   1.000
_cell.angle_alpha   90.00
_cell.angle_beta   90.00
_cell.angle_gamma   90.00
#
_symmetry.space_group_name_H-M   'P 1'
#
loop_
_entity.id
_entity.type
_entity.pdbx_description
1 polymer ?
#
loop_
_entity_poly.entity_id
_entity_poly.type
_entity_poly.pdbx_seq_one_letter_code
_entity_poly.pdbx_strand_id
1 'polypeptide(L)'
;MPTSSFVESGFWCFDALFVPQQHPAREVQDTFYLSDPVKSLSPPRDYYERISRIHEHGGYGSVGYRAPWSDAESHKLLLRTHTTASSAHMLYKLAARCRGETPKDGEEYDVGVTSGRVEREPSLRDDGFRPAKLFSIDRVFRNETMDATHLAEFHQVEGVVADRGLTLADLIGPYAC
;
A
#
# COMPACT_ATOMS: atom_id res chain seq x y z
N MET A 1 -1.35 8.84 10.77
CA MET A 1 -1.95 7.56 11.17
C MET A 1 -0.92 6.77 11.94
N PRO A 2 -1.14 6.33 13.15
CA PRO A 2 -0.26 5.37 13.77
C PRO A 2 -0.41 4.06 13.03
N THR A 3 0.67 3.53 12.52
CA THR A 3 0.70 2.16 12.02
C THR A 3 0.92 1.28 13.23
N SER A 4 0.02 0.34 13.48
CA SER A 4 0.04 -0.50 14.69
C SER A 4 1.19 -1.52 14.69
N SER A 5 1.85 -1.76 13.55
CA SER A 5 2.92 -2.73 13.41
C SER A 5 3.92 -2.32 12.34
N PHE A 6 5.20 -2.61 12.57
CA PHE A 6 6.26 -2.51 11.56
C PHE A 6 6.34 -3.75 10.67
N VAL A 7 5.67 -4.82 11.09
CA VAL A 7 5.61 -6.08 10.36
C VAL A 7 4.47 -6.02 9.35
N GLU A 8 4.79 -6.38 8.12
CA GLU A 8 3.85 -6.39 7.01
C GLU A 8 3.97 -7.70 6.22
N SER A 9 2.94 -8.07 5.47
CA SER A 9 3.00 -9.20 4.56
C SER A 9 3.62 -8.81 3.21
N GLY A 10 4.19 -9.78 2.51
CA GLY A 10 4.63 -9.61 1.13
C GLY A 10 3.51 -9.14 0.22
N PHE A 11 2.27 -9.57 0.51
CA PHE A 11 1.09 -9.11 -0.21
C PHE A 11 0.91 -7.60 -0.11
N TRP A 12 0.80 -7.05 1.09
CA TRP A 12 0.52 -5.62 1.26
C TRP A 12 1.73 -4.73 0.97
N CYS A 13 2.95 -5.23 1.29
CA CYS A 13 4.16 -4.45 1.05
C CYS A 13 4.51 -4.37 -0.44
N PHE A 14 4.19 -5.40 -1.21
CA PHE A 14 4.63 -5.49 -2.61
C PHE A 14 3.52 -5.82 -3.60
N ASP A 15 2.80 -6.92 -3.40
CA ASP A 15 1.87 -7.46 -4.40
C ASP A 15 0.71 -6.50 -4.68
N ALA A 16 0.10 -5.93 -3.65
CA ALA A 16 -0.98 -4.96 -3.75
C ALA A 16 -0.56 -3.64 -4.42
N LEU A 17 0.75 -3.38 -4.49
CA LEU A 17 1.36 -2.25 -5.19
C LEU A 17 1.88 -2.62 -6.57
N PHE A 18 1.61 -3.84 -7.02
CA PHE A 18 2.07 -4.37 -8.31
C PHE A 18 3.59 -4.42 -8.47
N VAL A 19 4.35 -4.60 -7.38
CA VAL A 19 5.76 -4.96 -7.45
C VAL A 19 5.88 -6.45 -7.77
N PRO A 20 6.53 -6.83 -8.89
CA PRO A 20 6.65 -8.25 -9.28
C PRO A 20 7.24 -9.11 -8.19
N GLN A 21 6.81 -10.37 -8.08
CA GLN A 21 7.37 -11.30 -7.07
C GLN A 21 8.85 -11.62 -7.31
N GLN A 22 9.33 -11.41 -8.52
CA GLN A 22 10.73 -11.59 -8.94
C GLN A 22 11.56 -10.30 -8.86
N HIS A 23 10.99 -9.22 -8.31
CA HIS A 23 11.70 -7.94 -8.24
C HIS A 23 12.86 -8.01 -7.23
N PRO A 24 14.07 -7.52 -7.56
CA PRO A 24 15.24 -7.57 -6.67
C PRO A 24 15.01 -6.96 -5.28
N ALA A 25 14.23 -5.90 -5.17
CA ALA A 25 13.89 -5.28 -3.87
C ALA A 25 13.19 -6.24 -2.88
N ARG A 26 12.73 -7.41 -3.35
CA ARG A 26 12.14 -8.46 -2.51
C ARG A 26 13.17 -9.52 -2.07
N GLU A 27 14.41 -9.37 -2.46
CA GLU A 27 15.47 -10.29 -2.03
C GLU A 27 15.87 -10.02 -0.58
N VAL A 28 16.45 -11.04 0.04
CA VAL A 28 16.94 -10.97 1.43
C VAL A 28 18.03 -9.92 1.61
N GLN A 29 18.69 -9.52 0.53
CA GLN A 29 19.71 -8.47 0.55
C GLN A 29 19.13 -7.08 0.83
N ASP A 30 17.88 -6.83 0.43
CA ASP A 30 17.24 -5.52 0.55
C ASP A 30 16.11 -5.51 1.58
N THR A 31 15.58 -6.68 1.94
CA THR A 31 14.39 -6.81 2.80
C THR A 31 14.66 -7.72 4.00
N PHE A 32 14.32 -7.26 5.20
CA PHE A 32 14.33 -8.07 6.41
C PHE A 32 13.06 -8.92 6.51
N TYR A 33 13.21 -10.23 6.35
CA TYR A 33 12.13 -11.19 6.55
C TYR A 33 12.12 -11.74 7.97
N LEU A 34 10.93 -12.03 8.50
CA LEU A 34 10.78 -12.66 9.81
C LEU A 34 11.01 -14.17 9.72
N SER A 35 11.69 -14.73 10.71
CA SER A 35 11.86 -16.17 10.85
C SER A 35 10.74 -16.81 11.70
N ASP A 36 10.09 -16.05 12.57
CA ASP A 36 8.98 -16.49 13.40
C ASP A 36 8.11 -15.28 13.82
N PRO A 37 6.82 -15.26 13.52
CA PRO A 37 6.13 -16.16 12.58
C PRO A 37 6.58 -15.94 11.13
N VAL A 38 6.61 -17.02 10.33
CA VAL A 38 7.05 -16.96 8.93
C VAL A 38 5.95 -16.44 8.00
N LYS A 39 4.67 -16.66 8.35
CA LYS A 39 3.54 -16.41 7.46
C LYS A 39 2.51 -15.47 8.07
N SER A 40 2.00 -14.59 7.25
CA SER A 40 0.87 -13.71 7.55
C SER A 40 -0.47 -14.45 7.51
N LEU A 41 -1.49 -13.82 8.07
CA LEU A 41 -2.87 -14.15 7.76
C LEU A 41 -3.17 -13.81 6.28
N SER A 42 -4.12 -14.54 5.70
CA SER A 42 -4.55 -14.28 4.33
C SER A 42 -5.24 -12.92 4.22
N PRO A 43 -4.93 -12.12 3.20
CA PRO A 43 -5.67 -10.91 2.90
C PRO A 43 -7.11 -11.25 2.44
N PRO A 44 -8.00 -10.26 2.26
CA PRO A 44 -9.36 -10.49 1.76
C PRO A 44 -9.33 -11.29 0.45
N ARG A 45 -10.03 -12.42 0.44
CA ARG A 45 -9.92 -13.44 -0.62
C ARG A 45 -10.18 -12.90 -2.03
N ASP A 46 -11.24 -12.14 -2.19
CA ASP A 46 -11.64 -11.55 -3.47
C ASP A 46 -10.61 -10.55 -4.01
N TYR A 47 -9.98 -9.80 -3.12
CA TYR A 47 -8.91 -8.88 -3.46
C TYR A 47 -7.62 -9.63 -3.83
N TYR A 48 -7.26 -10.63 -3.03
CA TYR A 48 -6.11 -11.50 -3.27
C TYR A 48 -6.17 -12.19 -4.64
N GLU A 49 -7.29 -12.85 -4.94
CA GLU A 49 -7.52 -13.54 -6.22
C GLU A 49 -7.47 -12.57 -7.42
N ARG A 50 -7.93 -11.33 -7.23
CA ARG A 50 -7.83 -10.30 -8.27
C ARG A 50 -6.39 -9.85 -8.50
N ILE A 51 -5.63 -9.61 -7.44
CA ILE A 51 -4.23 -9.19 -7.54
C ILE A 51 -3.38 -10.30 -8.17
N SER A 52 -3.49 -11.55 -7.71
CA SER A 52 -2.73 -12.66 -8.28
C SER A 52 -3.00 -12.85 -9.76
N ARG A 53 -4.27 -12.79 -10.17
CA ARG A 53 -4.64 -12.90 -11.60
C ARG A 53 -4.03 -11.77 -12.44
N ILE A 54 -4.02 -10.52 -11.94
CA ILE A 54 -3.45 -9.39 -12.69
C ILE A 54 -1.93 -9.53 -12.79
N HIS A 55 -1.26 -10.01 -11.74
CA HIS A 55 0.17 -10.30 -11.81
C HIS A 55 0.50 -11.34 -12.88
N GLU A 56 -0.23 -12.45 -12.96
CA GLU A 56 0.03 -13.51 -13.93
C GLU A 56 -0.37 -13.14 -15.36
N HIS A 57 -1.58 -12.62 -15.52
CA HIS A 57 -2.24 -12.51 -16.82
C HIS A 57 -2.48 -11.07 -17.28
N GLY A 58 -2.22 -10.10 -16.42
CA GLY A 58 -2.48 -8.70 -16.71
C GLY A 58 -3.93 -8.28 -16.52
N GLY A 59 -4.18 -7.05 -16.88
CA GLY A 59 -5.48 -6.38 -16.78
C GLY A 59 -5.29 -4.87 -16.84
N TYR A 60 -6.35 -4.14 -17.12
CA TYR A 60 -6.30 -2.67 -17.22
C TYR A 60 -5.22 -2.14 -18.18
N GLY A 61 -4.99 -2.83 -19.29
CA GLY A 61 -3.96 -2.49 -20.28
C GLY A 61 -2.58 -3.10 -20.02
N SER A 62 -2.36 -3.78 -18.90
CA SER A 62 -1.14 -4.54 -18.61
C SER A 62 -1.23 -5.95 -19.17
N VAL A 63 -0.08 -6.52 -19.56
CA VAL A 63 0.08 -7.93 -19.96
C VAL A 63 0.48 -8.86 -18.82
N GLY A 64 0.57 -8.34 -17.59
CA GLY A 64 1.09 -9.05 -16.43
C GLY A 64 2.60 -9.29 -16.49
N TYR A 65 3.10 -10.04 -15.52
CA TYR A 65 4.52 -10.34 -15.43
C TYR A 65 4.92 -11.66 -16.11
N ARG A 66 3.94 -12.41 -16.62
CA ARG A 66 4.14 -13.71 -17.31
C ARG A 66 4.94 -14.71 -16.50
N ALA A 67 4.82 -14.65 -15.20
CA ALA A 67 5.44 -15.54 -14.23
C ALA A 67 4.36 -16.14 -13.33
N PRO A 68 4.49 -17.40 -12.90
CA PRO A 68 3.51 -18.03 -12.04
C PRO A 68 3.48 -17.31 -10.69
N TRP A 69 2.29 -17.19 -10.14
CA TRP A 69 2.08 -16.63 -8.80
C TRP A 69 2.58 -17.58 -7.72
N SER A 70 3.20 -17.04 -6.69
CA SER A 70 3.64 -17.77 -5.51
C SER A 70 2.92 -17.30 -4.26
N ASP A 71 2.03 -18.13 -3.72
CA ASP A 71 1.39 -17.87 -2.42
C ASP A 71 2.41 -17.76 -1.29
N ALA A 72 3.49 -18.53 -1.38
CA ALA A 72 4.54 -18.51 -0.37
C ALA A 72 5.22 -17.13 -0.28
N GLU A 73 5.51 -16.50 -1.42
CA GLU A 73 6.09 -15.15 -1.48
C GLU A 73 5.13 -14.08 -0.96
N SER A 74 3.87 -14.23 -1.28
CA SER A 74 2.81 -13.30 -0.88
C SER A 74 2.58 -13.28 0.64
N HIS A 75 2.69 -14.43 1.28
CA HIS A 75 2.44 -14.59 2.71
C HIS A 75 3.68 -14.44 3.61
N LYS A 76 4.87 -14.23 3.07
CA LYS A 76 6.05 -13.93 3.89
C LYS A 76 5.81 -12.70 4.75
N LEU A 77 6.22 -12.76 6.02
CA LEU A 77 6.26 -11.60 6.89
C LEU A 77 7.63 -10.92 6.82
N LEU A 78 7.61 -9.60 6.80
CA LEU A 78 8.79 -8.77 6.67
C LEU A 78 8.66 -7.48 7.48
N LEU A 79 9.79 -6.82 7.76
CA LEU A 79 9.78 -5.44 8.20
C LEU A 79 9.53 -4.55 6.97
N ARG A 80 8.50 -3.72 7.02
CA ARG A 80 8.09 -2.91 5.85
C ARG A 80 9.24 -2.06 5.33
N THR A 81 9.44 -2.09 4.02
CA THR A 81 10.53 -1.37 3.32
C THR A 81 10.17 0.05 2.95
N HIS A 82 8.88 0.40 3.03
CA HIS A 82 8.32 1.71 2.71
C HIS A 82 6.93 1.89 3.36
N THR A 83 6.50 3.14 3.52
CA THR A 83 5.17 3.45 4.07
C THR A 83 4.04 3.27 3.06
N THR A 84 4.35 3.03 1.77
CA THR A 84 3.37 2.75 0.71
C THR A 84 2.55 1.47 0.99
N ALA A 85 3.07 0.54 1.79
CA ALA A 85 2.31 -0.60 2.29
C ALA A 85 1.03 -0.14 3.04
N SER A 86 1.15 0.88 3.89
CA SER A 86 0.00 1.51 4.57
C SER A 86 -0.94 2.20 3.58
N SER A 87 -0.40 2.81 2.53
CA SER A 87 -1.19 3.44 1.45
C SER A 87 -2.02 2.40 0.69
N ALA A 88 -1.47 1.19 0.45
CA ALA A 88 -2.22 0.09 -0.17
C ALA A 88 -3.45 -0.31 0.64
N HIS A 89 -3.29 -0.47 1.96
CA HIS A 89 -4.41 -0.73 2.88
C HIS A 89 -5.45 0.40 2.84
N MET A 90 -5.01 1.66 2.91
CA MET A 90 -5.90 2.81 2.89
C MET A 90 -6.70 2.91 1.59
N LEU A 91 -6.05 2.68 0.45
CA LEU A 91 -6.69 2.70 -0.87
C LEU A 91 -7.69 1.55 -1.03
N TYR A 92 -7.35 0.35 -0.53
CA TYR A 92 -8.30 -0.77 -0.49
C TYR A 92 -9.56 -0.41 0.29
N LYS A 93 -9.41 0.15 1.50
CA LYS A 93 -10.53 0.59 2.34
C LYS A 93 -11.33 1.72 1.71
N LEU A 94 -10.67 2.69 1.11
CA LEU A 94 -11.33 3.77 0.38
C LEU A 94 -12.17 3.21 -0.77
N ALA A 95 -11.62 2.30 -1.56
CA ALA A 95 -12.32 1.67 -2.67
C ALA A 95 -13.54 0.86 -2.21
N ALA A 96 -13.43 0.11 -1.10
CA ALA A 96 -14.56 -0.61 -0.51
C ALA A 96 -15.66 0.35 -0.08
N ARG A 97 -15.32 1.42 0.62
CA ARG A 97 -16.28 2.46 1.04
C ARG A 97 -16.97 3.14 -0.15
N CYS A 98 -16.22 3.41 -1.24
CA CYS A 98 -16.80 3.97 -2.46
C CYS A 98 -17.85 3.04 -3.11
N ARG A 99 -17.71 1.72 -2.90
CA ARG A 99 -18.68 0.71 -3.35
C ARG A 99 -19.81 0.44 -2.35
N GLY A 100 -19.81 1.09 -1.19
CA GLY A 100 -20.76 0.82 -0.10
C GLY A 100 -20.50 -0.50 0.64
N GLU A 101 -19.28 -1.04 0.55
CA GLU A 101 -18.85 -2.28 1.20
C GLU A 101 -18.16 -1.98 2.53
N THR A 102 -18.30 -2.89 3.51
CA THR A 102 -17.46 -2.87 4.71
C THR A 102 -16.14 -3.56 4.42
N PRO A 103 -14.98 -2.90 4.67
CA PRO A 103 -13.68 -3.55 4.50
C PRO A 103 -13.57 -4.81 5.36
N LYS A 104 -13.04 -5.91 4.78
CA LYS A 104 -12.99 -7.23 5.42
C LYS A 104 -11.64 -7.53 6.09
N ASP A 105 -10.75 -6.59 6.18
CA ASP A 105 -9.38 -6.79 6.67
C ASP A 105 -9.22 -6.83 8.20
N GLY A 106 -10.33 -6.82 8.93
CA GLY A 106 -10.36 -7.07 10.38
C GLY A 106 -9.72 -6.00 11.26
N GLU A 107 -9.02 -5.03 10.70
CA GLU A 107 -8.44 -3.91 11.42
C GLU A 107 -9.27 -2.65 11.20
N GLU A 108 -9.87 -2.18 12.28
CA GLU A 108 -10.54 -0.88 12.32
C GLU A 108 -9.47 0.24 12.34
N TYR A 109 -8.77 0.42 11.22
CA TYR A 109 -8.03 1.67 11.04
C TYR A 109 -9.06 2.77 10.84
N ASP A 110 -9.23 3.59 11.85
CA ASP A 110 -9.84 4.88 11.65
C ASP A 110 -8.98 5.63 10.64
N VAL A 111 -9.44 5.65 9.39
CA VAL A 111 -8.91 6.58 8.40
C VAL A 111 -9.34 7.93 8.93
N GLY A 112 -8.53 8.47 9.83
CA GLY A 112 -8.68 9.82 10.32
C GLY A 112 -8.65 10.72 9.09
N VAL A 113 -9.82 10.95 8.52
CA VAL A 113 -10.05 12.12 7.69
C VAL A 113 -9.78 13.26 8.67
N THR A 114 -8.56 13.78 8.65
CA THR A 114 -8.30 15.06 9.28
C THR A 114 -9.23 16.01 8.55
N SER A 115 -10.38 16.21 9.15
CA SER A 115 -11.33 17.22 8.74
C SER A 115 -10.69 18.59 8.99
N GLY A 116 -9.74 18.94 8.14
CA GLY A 116 -9.58 20.33 7.78
C GLY A 116 -10.94 20.71 7.19
N ARG A 117 -11.69 21.48 7.95
CA ARG A 117 -13.04 21.92 7.69
C ARG A 117 -13.13 22.58 6.32
N VAL A 118 -13.34 21.80 5.29
CA VAL A 118 -13.94 22.23 4.04
C VAL A 118 -15.26 21.49 3.97
N GLU A 119 -16.27 22.11 4.53
CA GLU A 119 -17.67 21.74 4.32
C GLU A 119 -18.01 21.92 2.82
N ARG A 120 -17.53 20.99 2.02
CA ARG A 120 -18.20 20.62 0.79
C ARG A 120 -18.72 19.22 1.03
N GLU A 121 -20.03 19.09 1.14
CA GLU A 121 -20.65 17.78 1.01
C GLU A 121 -20.00 17.10 -0.19
N PRO A 122 -19.42 15.88 -0.03
CA PRO A 122 -18.95 15.16 -1.19
C PRO A 122 -20.20 14.92 -2.03
N SER A 123 -20.31 15.65 -3.13
CA SER A 123 -21.32 15.33 -4.12
C SER A 123 -21.08 13.89 -4.51
N LEU A 124 -21.98 12.99 -4.12
CA LEU A 124 -22.04 11.62 -4.62
C LEU A 124 -22.10 11.73 -6.14
N ARG A 125 -20.94 11.55 -6.78
CA ARG A 125 -20.90 11.38 -8.22
C ARG A 125 -21.50 10.02 -8.51
N ASP A 126 -22.17 9.87 -9.64
CA ASP A 126 -22.93 8.66 -10.04
C ASP A 126 -22.10 7.36 -9.99
N ASP A 127 -20.78 7.44 -9.90
CA ASP A 127 -19.84 6.32 -9.84
C ASP A 127 -19.36 5.97 -8.43
N GLY A 128 -19.89 6.62 -7.39
CA GLY A 128 -19.50 6.39 -5.99
C GLY A 128 -18.10 6.87 -5.61
N PHE A 129 -17.31 7.43 -6.55
CA PHE A 129 -15.95 7.89 -6.27
C PHE A 129 -15.95 9.05 -5.24
N ARG A 130 -15.07 8.94 -4.25
CA ARG A 130 -14.85 9.97 -3.22
C ARG A 130 -13.40 10.44 -3.26
N PRO A 131 -13.17 11.75 -3.46
CA PRO A 131 -11.84 12.33 -3.32
C PRO A 131 -11.26 12.08 -1.92
N ALA A 132 -9.96 11.81 -1.87
CA ALA A 132 -9.27 11.59 -0.60
C ALA A 132 -7.84 12.16 -0.63
N LYS A 133 -7.40 12.64 0.53
CA LYS A 133 -6.01 13.01 0.79
C LYS A 133 -5.55 12.21 1.99
N LEU A 134 -4.57 11.35 1.78
CA LEU A 134 -4.04 10.44 2.78
C LEU A 134 -2.56 10.72 2.97
N PHE A 135 -2.06 10.57 4.19
CA PHE A 135 -0.62 10.65 4.45
C PHE A 135 -0.23 9.64 5.52
N SER A 136 1.02 9.21 5.45
CA SER A 136 1.65 8.37 6.46
C SER A 136 3.02 8.92 6.82
N ILE A 137 3.39 8.82 8.10
CA ILE A 137 4.72 9.15 8.60
C ILE A 137 5.10 8.03 9.55
N ASP A 138 6.11 7.25 9.19
CA ASP A 138 6.51 6.14 10.02
C ASP A 138 7.89 5.60 9.66
N ARG A 139 8.40 4.68 10.49
CA ARG A 139 9.67 3.99 10.28
C ARG A 139 9.55 2.92 9.21
N VAL A 140 10.61 2.79 8.43
CA VAL A 140 10.81 1.78 7.40
C VAL A 140 12.18 1.15 7.56
N PHE A 141 12.36 -0.04 7.01
CA PHE A 141 13.52 -0.87 7.24
C PHE A 141 14.06 -1.40 5.91
N ARG A 142 15.38 -1.29 5.70
CA ARG A 142 16.04 -1.80 4.50
C ARG A 142 17.32 -2.52 4.89
N ASN A 143 17.49 -3.74 4.38
CA ASN A 143 18.67 -4.54 4.61
C ASN A 143 19.76 -4.21 3.58
N GLU A 144 20.15 -2.95 3.53
CA GLU A 144 21.20 -2.45 2.65
C GLU A 144 22.53 -2.33 3.42
N THR A 145 23.64 -2.26 2.70
CA THR A 145 24.94 -1.94 3.32
C THR A 145 24.87 -0.54 3.93
N MET A 146 25.07 -0.47 5.23
CA MET A 146 25.06 0.83 5.95
C MET A 146 26.29 1.66 5.59
N ASP A 147 26.05 2.92 5.27
CA ASP A 147 27.08 3.94 5.05
C ASP A 147 26.61 5.30 5.61
N ALA A 148 27.30 6.38 5.24
CA ALA A 148 26.98 7.72 5.72
C ALA A 148 25.57 8.23 5.28
N THR A 149 24.97 7.62 4.27
CA THR A 149 23.69 8.03 3.67
C THR A 149 22.61 6.95 3.70
N HIS A 150 22.95 5.72 4.07
CA HIS A 150 22.04 4.58 4.11
C HIS A 150 21.96 4.01 5.54
N LEU A 151 20.80 4.13 6.14
CA LEU A 151 20.47 3.56 7.44
C LEU A 151 19.55 2.35 7.27
N ALA A 152 19.74 1.31 8.09
CA ALA A 152 18.88 0.15 8.12
C ALA A 152 17.44 0.48 8.60
N GLU A 153 17.28 1.55 9.37
CA GLU A 153 16.02 2.09 9.86
C GLU A 153 15.99 3.60 9.65
N PHE A 154 14.91 4.12 9.05
CA PHE A 154 14.71 5.55 8.88
C PHE A 154 13.21 5.88 8.81
N HIS A 155 12.89 7.18 8.91
CA HIS A 155 11.51 7.65 8.77
C HIS A 155 11.21 8.01 7.33
N GLN A 156 10.01 7.67 6.89
CA GLN A 156 9.47 8.04 5.58
C GLN A 156 8.17 8.81 5.76
N VAL A 157 8.02 9.87 5.00
CA VAL A 157 6.76 10.64 4.87
C VAL A 157 6.22 10.37 3.48
N GLU A 158 4.96 9.99 3.40
CA GLU A 158 4.29 9.71 2.14
C GLU A 158 2.90 10.33 2.11
N GLY A 159 2.50 10.83 0.94
CA GLY A 159 1.16 11.35 0.70
C GLY A 159 0.53 10.73 -0.53
N VAL A 160 -0.76 10.44 -0.46
CA VAL A 160 -1.58 10.00 -1.58
C VAL A 160 -2.75 10.95 -1.73
N VAL A 161 -2.90 11.51 -2.92
CA VAL A 161 -4.05 12.34 -3.30
C VAL A 161 -4.82 11.62 -4.40
N ALA A 162 -6.08 11.32 -4.15
CA ALA A 162 -6.98 10.72 -5.11
C ALA A 162 -8.11 11.71 -5.42
N ASP A 163 -8.12 12.25 -6.62
CA ASP A 163 -9.19 13.11 -7.15
C ASP A 163 -9.20 13.05 -8.67
N ARG A 164 -10.22 13.64 -9.29
CA ARG A 164 -10.32 13.77 -10.74
C ARG A 164 -9.66 15.06 -11.22
N GLY A 165 -9.04 14.96 -12.40
CA GLY A 165 -8.43 16.13 -13.04
C GLY A 165 -7.16 16.63 -12.35
N LEU A 166 -6.51 15.79 -11.52
CA LEU A 166 -5.22 16.12 -10.90
C LEU A 166 -4.13 16.33 -11.95
N THR A 167 -3.26 17.28 -11.66
CA THR A 167 -2.12 17.66 -12.48
C THR A 167 -0.83 17.57 -11.68
N LEU A 168 0.31 17.73 -12.33
CA LEU A 168 1.61 17.79 -11.64
C LEU A 168 1.70 19.00 -10.67
N ALA A 169 0.98 20.10 -10.96
CA ALA A 169 0.92 21.26 -10.07
C ALA A 169 0.27 20.92 -8.72
N ASP A 170 -0.74 20.04 -8.73
CA ASP A 170 -1.41 19.58 -7.51
C ASP A 170 -0.49 18.68 -6.66
N LEU A 171 0.47 18.01 -7.27
CA LEU A 171 1.49 17.26 -6.55
C LEU A 171 2.56 18.18 -5.95
N ILE A 172 3.01 19.18 -6.70
CA ILE A 172 4.09 20.09 -6.27
C ILE A 172 3.61 21.02 -5.15
N GLY A 173 2.36 21.50 -5.22
CA GLY A 173 1.80 22.46 -4.27
C GLY A 173 1.95 22.06 -2.79
N PRO A 174 1.63 20.83 -2.37
CA PRO A 174 1.81 20.38 -0.99
C PRO A 174 3.26 20.34 -0.49
N TYR A 175 4.24 20.30 -1.40
CA TYR A 175 5.67 20.24 -1.06
C TYR A 175 6.39 21.59 -1.23
N ALA A 176 5.67 22.62 -1.62
CA ALA A 176 6.24 23.96 -1.89
C ALA A 176 6.17 24.92 -0.68
N CYS A 177 5.85 24.40 0.52
CA CYS A 177 5.77 25.18 1.77
C CYS A 177 7.03 25.02 2.62
#